data_ac3b88bf799cbcf224d6fd9ed583ba24
#
_entry.id   ac3b88bf799cbcf224d6fd9ed583ba24
#
_cell.length_a   1.000
_cell.length_b   1.000
_cell.length_c   1.000
_cell.angle_alpha   90.00
_cell.angle_beta   90.00
_cell.angle_gamma   90.00
#
_symmetry.space_group_name_H-M   'P 1'
#
loop_
_entity.id
_entity.type
_entity.pdbx_description
1 polymer ?
#
loop_
_entity_poly.entity_id
_entity_poly.type
_entity_poly.pdbx_seq_one_letter_code
_entity_poly.pdbx_strand_id
1 'polypeptide(L)'
;GRIRNLGWSFHGSVEVFDYLLSLDVKWDFVQIQMNYVDWRHASGRNVNAEYLYGELAKRGIPAVIMEPLLGGRLSKLNDHLVARLKQRRPENSVASWAFRFAGTYPNVLCVLSGMTYMEHLQDNLRTYSPLEPLNEEEKEFLEETAQLMLKFPTIPCNDCKYCMPCPYGLDIPAILVHYNKCVNEGNVPKSSQDENYRRARRAFLIGYDRS
;
A
#
# COMPACT_ATOMS: atom_id res chain seq x y z
N GLY A 1 -12.92 -27.19 -22.18
CA GLY A 1 -12.22 -25.95 -22.11
C GLY A 1 -10.88 -25.99 -21.42
N ARG A 2 -10.03 -25.01 -21.73
CA ARG A 2 -8.68 -24.87 -21.13
C ARG A 2 -8.74 -24.14 -19.78
N ILE A 3 -9.78 -23.37 -19.52
CA ILE A 3 -10.01 -22.64 -18.27
C ILE A 3 -11.42 -22.92 -17.76
N ARG A 4 -11.64 -22.79 -16.45
CA ARG A 4 -12.95 -22.94 -15.81
C ARG A 4 -13.52 -21.60 -15.35
N ASN A 5 -12.66 -20.71 -14.87
CA ASN A 5 -13.03 -19.39 -14.36
C ASN A 5 -12.32 -18.32 -15.17
N LEU A 6 -13.02 -17.27 -15.52
CA LEU A 6 -12.50 -16.14 -16.29
C LEU A 6 -12.55 -14.88 -15.44
N GLY A 7 -11.40 -14.25 -15.27
CA GLY A 7 -11.26 -12.97 -14.59
C GLY A 7 -10.22 -12.09 -15.26
N TRP A 8 -10.06 -10.90 -14.76
CA TRP A 8 -9.09 -9.92 -15.26
C TRP A 8 -8.51 -9.07 -14.14
N SER A 9 -7.32 -8.49 -14.38
CA SER A 9 -6.65 -7.58 -13.48
C SER A 9 -6.83 -6.15 -13.98
N PHE A 10 -7.29 -5.26 -13.10
CA PHE A 10 -7.60 -3.89 -13.45
C PHE A 10 -6.44 -2.92 -13.14
N HIS A 11 -6.05 -2.14 -14.15
CA HIS A 11 -5.01 -1.12 -14.08
C HIS A 11 -5.34 0.08 -14.99
N GLY A 12 -6.58 0.50 -15.02
CA GLY A 12 -7.06 1.51 -15.97
C GLY A 12 -7.83 2.65 -15.30
N SER A 13 -8.58 3.39 -16.12
CA SER A 13 -9.50 4.43 -15.67
C SER A 13 -10.89 3.87 -15.37
N VAL A 14 -11.74 4.65 -14.70
CA VAL A 14 -13.13 4.28 -14.38
C VAL A 14 -13.89 3.89 -15.65
N GLU A 15 -13.71 4.64 -16.74
CA GLU A 15 -14.39 4.39 -18.01
C GLU A 15 -14.05 3.00 -18.58
N VAL A 16 -12.78 2.59 -18.48
CA VAL A 16 -12.34 1.26 -18.90
C VAL A 16 -12.92 0.18 -17.98
N PHE A 17 -12.97 0.43 -16.69
CA PHE A 17 -13.55 -0.49 -15.72
C PHE A 17 -15.04 -0.73 -16.01
N ASP A 18 -15.80 0.35 -16.15
CA ASP A 18 -17.23 0.31 -16.41
C ASP A 18 -17.53 -0.33 -17.78
N TYR A 19 -16.71 -0.02 -18.79
CA TYR A 19 -16.83 -0.66 -20.12
C TYR A 19 -16.66 -2.18 -20.01
N LEU A 20 -15.62 -2.67 -19.31
CA LEU A 20 -15.40 -4.10 -19.13
C LEU A 20 -16.54 -4.78 -18.35
N LEU A 21 -17.12 -4.09 -17.37
CA LEU A 21 -18.29 -4.59 -16.63
C LEU A 21 -19.59 -4.54 -17.45
N SER A 22 -19.66 -3.73 -18.50
CA SER A 22 -20.83 -3.64 -19.38
C SER A 22 -20.86 -4.71 -20.47
N LEU A 23 -19.75 -5.41 -20.70
CA LEU A 23 -19.69 -6.48 -21.68
C LEU A 23 -20.58 -7.67 -21.27
N ASP A 24 -21.20 -8.32 -22.25
CA ASP A 24 -21.94 -9.57 -22.03
C ASP A 24 -20.98 -10.74 -21.85
N VAL A 25 -20.19 -10.66 -20.77
CA VAL A 25 -19.23 -11.67 -20.36
C VAL A 25 -19.45 -12.01 -18.89
N LYS A 26 -19.58 -13.29 -18.58
CA LYS A 26 -19.61 -13.75 -17.20
C LYS A 26 -18.19 -13.68 -16.60
N TRP A 27 -17.94 -12.65 -15.81
CA TRP A 27 -16.71 -12.54 -15.04
C TRP A 27 -16.84 -13.34 -13.74
N ASP A 28 -15.92 -14.27 -13.50
CA ASP A 28 -15.91 -15.07 -12.26
C ASP A 28 -15.15 -14.37 -11.13
N PHE A 29 -14.25 -13.45 -11.45
CA PHE A 29 -13.57 -12.57 -10.47
C PHE A 29 -12.90 -11.38 -11.18
N VAL A 30 -12.60 -10.33 -10.42
CA VAL A 30 -11.77 -9.21 -10.87
C VAL A 30 -10.70 -8.91 -9.82
N GLN A 31 -9.46 -8.74 -10.28
CA GLN A 31 -8.36 -8.34 -9.41
C GLN A 31 -8.24 -6.81 -9.41
N ILE A 32 -8.35 -6.21 -8.23
CA ILE A 32 -8.27 -4.77 -8.01
C ILE A 32 -7.23 -4.41 -6.96
N GLN A 33 -6.63 -3.24 -7.09
CA GLN A 33 -5.78 -2.65 -6.04
C GLN A 33 -6.68 -2.12 -4.93
N MET A 34 -6.45 -2.57 -3.68
CA MET A 34 -7.25 -2.14 -2.54
C MET A 34 -6.45 -2.20 -1.23
N ASN A 35 -6.38 -1.07 -0.56
CA ASN A 35 -5.85 -0.90 0.79
C ASN A 35 -6.53 0.33 1.42
N TYR A 36 -6.30 0.59 2.71
CA TYR A 36 -7.00 1.67 3.43
C TYR A 36 -6.62 3.10 2.96
N VAL A 37 -5.52 3.28 2.21
CA VAL A 37 -5.17 4.56 1.58
C VAL A 37 -5.88 4.69 0.23
N ASP A 38 -5.71 3.70 -0.66
CA ASP A 38 -6.32 3.74 -1.99
C ASP A 38 -7.84 3.55 -1.96
N TRP A 39 -8.40 3.23 -0.80
CA TRP A 39 -9.85 3.16 -0.63
C TRP A 39 -10.54 4.43 -1.11
N ARG A 40 -10.04 5.60 -0.65
CA ARG A 40 -10.57 6.93 -1.00
C ARG A 40 -9.53 7.91 -1.52
N HIS A 41 -8.25 7.56 -1.43
CA HIS A 41 -7.14 8.46 -1.72
C HIS A 41 -6.17 7.88 -2.75
N ALA A 42 -6.69 7.12 -3.71
CA ALA A 42 -5.88 6.60 -4.79
C ALA A 42 -5.21 7.72 -5.57
N SER A 43 -3.96 7.54 -5.95
CA SER A 43 -3.15 8.55 -6.63
C SER A 43 -2.65 8.08 -8.00
N GLY A 44 -2.29 9.03 -8.83
CA GLY A 44 -1.76 8.77 -10.17
C GLY A 44 -2.83 8.19 -11.10
N ARG A 45 -2.61 7.00 -11.62
CA ARG A 45 -3.53 6.30 -12.52
C ARG A 45 -4.49 5.36 -11.79
N ASN A 46 -4.36 5.24 -10.48
CA ASN A 46 -5.20 4.35 -9.69
C ASN A 46 -6.57 4.97 -9.44
N VAL A 47 -7.58 4.12 -9.36
CA VAL A 47 -8.95 4.50 -9.05
C VAL A 47 -9.25 4.15 -7.59
N ASN A 48 -10.05 4.97 -6.92
CA ASN A 48 -10.47 4.70 -5.56
C ASN A 48 -11.12 3.32 -5.44
N ALA A 49 -10.59 2.48 -4.54
CA ALA A 49 -11.02 1.10 -4.39
C ALA A 49 -12.47 0.99 -3.88
N GLU A 50 -12.98 1.99 -3.16
CA GLU A 50 -14.37 2.06 -2.73
C GLU A 50 -15.34 1.97 -3.91
N TYR A 51 -15.04 2.68 -5.00
CA TYR A 51 -15.81 2.61 -6.23
C TYR A 51 -15.71 1.23 -6.90
N LEU A 52 -14.48 0.76 -7.13
CA LEU A 52 -14.23 -0.51 -7.81
C LEU A 52 -14.87 -1.69 -7.07
N TYR A 53 -14.63 -1.78 -5.76
CA TYR A 53 -15.21 -2.80 -4.92
C TYR A 53 -16.75 -2.71 -4.89
N GLY A 54 -17.30 -1.50 -4.78
CA GLY A 54 -18.74 -1.28 -4.76
C GLY A 54 -19.43 -1.76 -6.02
N GLU A 55 -18.85 -1.50 -7.18
CA GLU A 55 -19.40 -1.95 -8.46
C GLU A 55 -19.32 -3.47 -8.66
N LEU A 56 -18.24 -4.10 -8.17
CA LEU A 56 -18.12 -5.56 -8.17
C LEU A 56 -19.12 -6.20 -7.21
N ALA A 57 -19.26 -5.67 -6.01
CA ALA A 57 -20.19 -6.19 -5.00
C ALA A 57 -21.66 -6.10 -5.45
N LYS A 58 -22.07 -5.00 -6.09
CA LYS A 58 -23.41 -4.85 -6.68
C LYS A 58 -23.74 -5.93 -7.72
N ARG A 59 -22.73 -6.44 -8.42
CA ARG A 59 -22.86 -7.46 -9.46
C ARG A 59 -22.60 -8.88 -8.95
N GLY A 60 -22.23 -9.05 -7.68
CA GLY A 60 -21.84 -10.33 -7.11
C GLY A 60 -20.55 -10.90 -7.72
N ILE A 61 -19.68 -10.04 -8.28
CA ILE A 61 -18.39 -10.45 -8.84
C ILE A 61 -17.35 -10.42 -7.75
N PRO A 62 -16.72 -11.54 -7.35
CA PRO A 62 -15.71 -11.57 -6.32
C PRO A 62 -14.47 -10.73 -6.65
N ALA A 63 -13.92 -10.04 -5.65
CA ALA A 63 -12.69 -9.28 -5.79
C ALA A 63 -11.47 -10.07 -5.30
N VAL A 64 -10.41 -10.13 -6.10
CA VAL A 64 -9.06 -10.53 -5.69
C VAL A 64 -8.28 -9.26 -5.42
N ILE A 65 -7.68 -9.14 -4.24
CA ILE A 65 -7.02 -7.91 -3.82
C ILE A 65 -5.53 -7.97 -4.10
N MET A 66 -5.04 -7.03 -4.92
CA MET A 66 -3.61 -6.73 -5.07
C MET A 66 -3.24 -5.46 -4.31
N GLU A 67 -1.95 -5.29 -4.04
CA GLU A 67 -1.38 -4.12 -3.35
C GLU A 67 -2.01 -3.84 -1.97
N PRO A 68 -2.31 -4.85 -1.14
CA PRO A 68 -2.90 -4.63 0.17
C PRO A 68 -1.99 -3.78 1.08
N LEU A 69 -0.68 -3.81 0.83
CA LEU A 69 0.33 -3.03 1.55
C LEU A 69 0.84 -1.81 0.78
N LEU A 70 0.18 -1.40 -0.32
CA LEU A 70 0.58 -0.25 -1.14
C LEU A 70 2.07 -0.34 -1.53
N GLY A 71 2.48 -1.44 -2.20
CA GLY A 71 3.88 -1.71 -2.54
C GLY A 71 4.79 -1.91 -1.32
N GLY A 72 4.26 -2.28 -0.17
CA GLY A 72 5.00 -2.45 1.09
C GLY A 72 5.10 -1.18 1.94
N ARG A 73 4.59 -0.04 1.48
CA ARG A 73 4.63 1.24 2.23
C ARG A 73 3.85 1.16 3.55
N LEU A 74 2.75 0.42 3.58
CA LEU A 74 1.91 0.27 4.77
C LEU A 74 2.49 -0.68 5.82
N SER A 75 3.61 -1.35 5.52
CA SER A 75 4.41 -2.08 6.52
C SER A 75 5.60 -1.28 7.07
N LYS A 76 5.93 -0.13 6.44
CA LYS A 76 7.09 0.73 6.77
C LYS A 76 6.66 2.18 6.95
N LEU A 77 5.74 2.41 7.89
CA LEU A 77 5.27 3.74 8.24
C LEU A 77 6.30 4.51 9.08
N ASN A 78 6.14 5.84 9.17
CA ASN A 78 6.93 6.63 10.11
C ASN A 78 6.56 6.32 11.57
N ASP A 79 7.45 6.65 12.50
CA ASP A 79 7.31 6.29 13.92
C ASP A 79 6.01 6.80 14.55
N HIS A 80 5.53 7.98 14.13
CA HIS A 80 4.29 8.55 14.64
C HIS A 80 3.07 7.68 14.25
N LEU A 81 3.00 7.25 13.00
CA LEU A 81 1.92 6.37 12.52
C LEU A 81 2.04 4.95 13.08
N VAL A 82 3.28 4.45 13.25
CA VAL A 82 3.53 3.16 13.93
C VAL A 82 3.01 3.23 15.36
N ALA A 83 3.36 4.27 16.12
CA ALA A 83 2.90 4.46 17.50
C ALA A 83 1.38 4.55 17.58
N ARG A 84 0.73 5.28 16.66
CA ARG A 84 -0.72 5.39 16.58
C ARG A 84 -1.41 4.03 16.42
N LEU A 85 -0.92 3.19 15.49
CA LEU A 85 -1.47 1.85 15.26
C LEU A 85 -1.22 0.92 16.44
N LYS A 86 -0.01 0.97 17.03
CA LYS A 86 0.39 0.17 18.18
C LYS A 86 -0.36 0.54 19.47
N GLN A 87 -0.71 1.80 19.69
CA GLN A 87 -1.53 2.20 20.83
C GLN A 87 -2.89 1.54 20.83
N ARG A 88 -3.48 1.33 19.65
CA ARG A 88 -4.80 0.71 19.53
C ARG A 88 -4.75 -0.82 19.64
N ARG A 89 -3.74 -1.45 19.02
CA ARG A 89 -3.49 -2.90 19.06
C ARG A 89 -1.99 -3.19 19.22
N PRO A 90 -1.47 -3.24 20.45
CA PRO A 90 -0.03 -3.36 20.71
C PRO A 90 0.61 -4.62 20.12
N GLU A 91 -0.12 -5.74 20.17
CA GLU A 91 0.39 -7.04 19.72
C GLU A 91 0.34 -7.22 18.20
N ASN A 92 -0.47 -6.42 17.50
CA ASN A 92 -0.65 -6.54 16.06
C ASN A 92 0.50 -5.87 15.31
N SER A 93 0.96 -6.46 14.22
CA SER A 93 1.92 -5.80 13.33
C SER A 93 1.26 -4.61 12.63
N VAL A 94 2.09 -3.69 12.13
CA VAL A 94 1.61 -2.55 11.33
C VAL A 94 0.96 -3.05 10.02
N ALA A 95 1.53 -4.10 9.41
CA ALA A 95 1.01 -4.70 8.19
C ALA A 95 -0.37 -5.37 8.40
N SER A 96 -0.61 -5.95 9.57
CA SER A 96 -1.87 -6.64 9.87
C SER A 96 -3.10 -5.73 9.76
N TRP A 97 -2.97 -4.43 10.03
CA TRP A 97 -4.04 -3.47 9.86
C TRP A 97 -4.51 -3.38 8.41
N ALA A 98 -3.57 -3.35 7.46
CA ALA A 98 -3.90 -3.30 6.04
C ALA A 98 -4.48 -4.63 5.54
N PHE A 99 -3.97 -5.75 6.03
CA PHE A 99 -4.53 -7.08 5.71
C PHE A 99 -5.93 -7.27 6.30
N ARG A 100 -6.16 -6.86 7.55
CA ARG A 100 -7.50 -6.87 8.16
C ARG A 100 -8.46 -5.97 7.39
N PHE A 101 -8.00 -4.78 6.97
CA PHE A 101 -8.81 -3.89 6.13
C PHE A 101 -9.27 -4.61 4.86
N ALA A 102 -8.33 -5.18 4.09
CA ALA A 102 -8.66 -5.88 2.86
C ALA A 102 -9.59 -7.09 3.09
N GLY A 103 -9.35 -7.85 4.17
CA GLY A 103 -10.15 -9.03 4.50
C GLY A 103 -11.52 -8.74 5.15
N THR A 104 -11.78 -7.49 5.55
CA THR A 104 -13.05 -7.10 6.20
C THR A 104 -14.24 -7.16 5.24
N TYR A 105 -14.01 -6.99 3.97
CA TYR A 105 -15.07 -6.84 2.97
C TYR A 105 -15.56 -8.20 2.45
N PRO A 106 -16.85 -8.54 2.58
CA PRO A 106 -17.37 -9.90 2.37
C PRO A 106 -17.26 -10.38 0.92
N ASN A 107 -17.19 -9.48 -0.07
CA ASN A 107 -17.05 -9.85 -1.49
C ASN A 107 -15.58 -10.05 -1.90
N VAL A 108 -14.64 -10.03 -0.97
CA VAL A 108 -13.23 -10.35 -1.21
C VAL A 108 -13.03 -11.86 -1.20
N LEU A 109 -12.58 -12.40 -2.33
CA LEU A 109 -12.27 -13.81 -2.50
C LEU A 109 -10.90 -14.17 -1.94
N CYS A 110 -9.91 -13.32 -2.19
CA CYS A 110 -8.51 -13.57 -1.83
C CYS A 110 -7.76 -12.25 -1.72
N VAL A 111 -6.82 -12.19 -0.77
CA VAL A 111 -5.87 -11.08 -0.62
C VAL A 111 -4.47 -11.58 -0.94
N LEU A 112 -3.83 -10.98 -1.95
CA LEU A 112 -2.50 -11.37 -2.38
C LEU A 112 -1.45 -10.77 -1.44
N SER A 113 -0.39 -11.52 -1.15
CA SER A 113 0.70 -11.08 -0.31
C SER A 113 2.06 -11.51 -0.87
N GLY A 114 2.98 -10.56 -1.05
CA GLY A 114 4.36 -10.79 -1.43
C GLY A 114 5.24 -11.14 -0.23
N MET A 115 5.08 -12.33 0.32
CA MET A 115 5.83 -12.82 1.48
C MET A 115 7.24 -13.23 1.07
N THR A 116 8.27 -12.56 1.58
CA THR A 116 9.68 -12.86 1.30
C THR A 116 10.32 -13.65 2.44
N TYR A 117 9.89 -13.42 3.68
CA TYR A 117 10.45 -14.03 4.87
C TYR A 117 9.39 -14.87 5.61
N MET A 118 9.84 -15.85 6.41
CA MET A 118 8.95 -16.71 7.20
C MET A 118 8.12 -15.90 8.20
N GLU A 119 8.66 -14.83 8.74
CA GLU A 119 7.97 -13.93 9.66
C GLU A 119 6.75 -13.27 9.01
N HIS A 120 6.81 -12.94 7.71
CA HIS A 120 5.65 -12.41 6.97
C HIS A 120 4.54 -13.45 6.88
N LEU A 121 4.86 -14.70 6.60
CA LEU A 121 3.88 -15.78 6.55
C LEU A 121 3.25 -16.00 7.93
N GLN A 122 4.05 -16.05 8.99
CA GLN A 122 3.56 -16.22 10.35
C GLN A 122 2.65 -15.09 10.80
N ASP A 123 2.99 -13.85 10.46
CA ASP A 123 2.18 -12.68 10.79
C ASP A 123 0.86 -12.66 10.01
N ASN A 124 0.89 -13.01 8.73
CA ASN A 124 -0.31 -13.13 7.91
C ASN A 124 -1.23 -14.27 8.38
N LEU A 125 -0.66 -15.42 8.78
CA LEU A 125 -1.44 -16.50 9.37
C LEU A 125 -2.11 -16.08 10.68
N ARG A 126 -1.41 -15.37 11.56
CA ARG A 126 -2.00 -14.81 12.79
C ARG A 126 -3.13 -13.84 12.49
N THR A 127 -3.00 -13.05 11.43
CA THR A 127 -4.00 -12.06 11.01
C THR A 127 -5.26 -12.72 10.44
N TYR A 128 -5.12 -13.84 9.72
CA TYR A 128 -6.22 -14.50 9.02
C TYR A 128 -6.77 -15.77 9.68
N SER A 129 -6.19 -16.23 10.80
CA SER A 129 -6.60 -17.48 11.45
C SER A 129 -6.85 -17.33 12.96
N PRO A 130 -8.05 -16.87 13.37
CA PRO A 130 -9.15 -16.36 12.56
C PRO A 130 -8.96 -14.91 12.14
N LEU A 131 -9.54 -14.52 11.01
CA LEU A 131 -9.65 -13.09 10.66
C LEU A 131 -10.65 -12.40 11.60
N GLU A 132 -10.21 -11.33 12.23
CA GLU A 132 -11.08 -10.40 12.94
C GLU A 132 -11.38 -9.20 12.03
N PRO A 133 -12.58 -9.11 11.42
CA PRO A 133 -12.94 -7.97 10.59
C PRO A 133 -12.86 -6.65 11.37
N LEU A 134 -12.55 -5.57 10.68
CA LEU A 134 -12.59 -4.24 11.27
C LEU A 134 -14.05 -3.83 11.56
N ASN A 135 -14.29 -3.25 12.73
CA ASN A 135 -15.52 -2.54 13.00
C ASN A 135 -15.50 -1.12 12.39
N GLU A 136 -16.62 -0.39 12.44
CA GLU A 136 -16.73 0.94 11.82
C GLU A 136 -15.75 1.94 12.44
N GLU A 137 -15.55 1.88 13.76
CA GLU A 137 -14.58 2.75 14.46
C GLU A 137 -13.13 2.49 14.00
N GLU A 138 -12.78 1.24 13.75
CA GLU A 138 -11.44 0.88 13.23
C GLU A 138 -11.27 1.30 11.76
N LYS A 139 -12.35 1.26 10.96
CA LYS A 139 -12.31 1.76 9.58
C LYS A 139 -12.11 3.28 9.56
N GLU A 140 -12.82 4.01 10.40
CA GLU A 140 -12.66 5.46 10.55
C GLU A 140 -11.25 5.81 11.05
N PHE A 141 -10.75 5.09 12.04
CA PHE A 141 -9.38 5.23 12.53
C PHE A 141 -8.32 5.02 11.44
N LEU A 142 -8.53 4.07 10.52
CA LEU A 142 -7.63 3.86 9.37
C LEU A 142 -7.79 4.95 8.31
N GLU A 143 -8.98 5.48 8.10
CA GLU A 143 -9.22 6.64 7.22
C GLU A 143 -8.45 7.87 7.73
N GLU A 144 -8.54 8.17 9.03
CA GLU A 144 -7.74 9.24 9.64
C GLU A 144 -6.22 8.98 9.52
N THR A 145 -5.81 7.71 9.67
CA THR A 145 -4.39 7.31 9.52
C THR A 145 -3.91 7.53 8.08
N ALA A 146 -4.74 7.21 7.09
CA ALA A 146 -4.47 7.49 5.68
C ALA A 146 -4.30 9.00 5.43
N GLN A 147 -5.21 9.82 5.96
CA GLN A 147 -5.13 11.28 5.84
C GLN A 147 -3.87 11.85 6.51
N LEU A 148 -3.48 11.31 7.67
CA LEU A 148 -2.22 11.70 8.32
C LEU A 148 -1.00 11.31 7.47
N MET A 149 -1.00 10.11 6.88
CA MET A 149 0.08 9.65 5.99
C MET A 149 0.24 10.58 4.78
N LEU A 150 -0.87 11.06 4.21
CA LEU A 150 -0.88 11.94 3.04
C LEU A 150 -0.35 13.36 3.33
N LYS A 151 -0.27 13.77 4.59
CA LYS A 151 0.36 15.05 4.97
C LYS A 151 1.88 15.05 4.76
N PHE A 152 2.50 13.87 4.62
CA PHE A 152 3.92 13.73 4.34
C PHE A 152 4.12 13.50 2.84
N PRO A 153 4.69 14.47 2.09
CA PRO A 153 4.87 14.36 0.64
C PRO A 153 6.04 13.44 0.27
N THR A 154 5.96 12.18 0.71
CA THR A 154 6.95 11.15 0.42
C THR A 154 6.79 10.61 -1.00
N ILE A 155 7.91 10.22 -1.61
CA ILE A 155 7.92 9.52 -2.89
C ILE A 155 7.56 8.03 -2.65
N PRO A 156 6.73 7.41 -3.48
CA PRO A 156 6.35 6.01 -3.32
C PRO A 156 7.50 5.05 -3.65
N CYS A 157 8.52 5.01 -2.79
CA CYS A 157 9.65 4.09 -2.86
C CYS A 157 9.65 3.17 -1.64
N ASN A 158 9.73 1.85 -1.87
CA ASN A 158 9.80 0.80 -0.87
C ASN A 158 11.11 0.00 -0.91
N ASP A 159 12.12 0.50 -1.62
CA ASP A 159 13.41 -0.16 -1.83
C ASP A 159 13.30 -1.53 -2.52
N CYS A 160 12.34 -1.71 -3.42
CA CYS A 160 12.16 -2.97 -4.17
C CYS A 160 13.25 -3.21 -5.22
N LYS A 161 14.09 -2.21 -5.51
CA LYS A 161 15.19 -2.25 -6.47
C LYS A 161 14.79 -2.55 -7.92
N TYR A 162 13.51 -2.42 -8.27
CA TYR A 162 13.03 -2.67 -9.64
C TYR A 162 13.61 -1.69 -10.68
N CYS A 163 14.06 -0.50 -10.22
CA CYS A 163 14.75 0.50 -11.03
C CYS A 163 16.28 0.26 -11.14
N MET A 164 16.80 -0.86 -10.62
CA MET A 164 18.21 -1.19 -10.65
C MET A 164 18.49 -2.36 -11.60
N PRO A 165 19.70 -2.41 -12.26
CA PRO A 165 20.72 -1.38 -12.23
C PRO A 165 20.33 -0.13 -13.03
N CYS A 166 20.67 1.04 -12.50
CA CYS A 166 20.47 2.30 -13.23
C CYS A 166 21.52 2.47 -14.35
N PRO A 167 21.13 2.73 -15.61
CA PRO A 167 22.09 2.91 -16.71
C PRO A 167 23.02 4.13 -16.54
N TYR A 168 22.65 5.06 -15.66
CA TYR A 168 23.45 6.24 -15.32
C TYR A 168 24.27 6.09 -14.04
N GLY A 169 24.33 4.89 -13.46
CA GLY A 169 25.12 4.60 -12.26
C GLY A 169 24.58 5.23 -10.96
N LEU A 170 23.28 5.58 -10.92
CA LEU A 170 22.66 6.16 -9.73
C LEU A 170 22.10 5.05 -8.83
N ASP A 171 22.29 5.17 -7.52
CA ASP A 171 21.54 4.38 -6.53
C ASP A 171 20.17 5.04 -6.27
N ILE A 172 19.24 4.79 -7.20
CA ILE A 172 17.91 5.40 -7.15
C ILE A 172 17.18 5.08 -5.85
N PRO A 173 17.12 3.80 -5.38
CA PRO A 173 16.45 3.49 -4.13
C PRO A 173 17.05 4.22 -2.92
N ALA A 174 18.37 4.24 -2.78
CA ALA A 174 19.01 4.91 -1.66
C ALA A 174 18.69 6.41 -1.63
N ILE A 175 18.69 7.08 -2.79
CA ILE A 175 18.32 8.50 -2.91
C ILE A 175 16.87 8.73 -2.48
N LEU A 176 15.93 7.93 -2.98
CA LEU A 176 14.50 8.10 -2.68
C LEU A 176 14.14 7.77 -1.23
N VAL A 177 14.73 6.71 -0.67
CA VAL A 177 14.54 6.33 0.73
C VAL A 177 15.11 7.42 1.65
N HIS A 178 16.28 7.96 1.31
CA HIS A 178 16.86 9.05 2.08
C HIS A 178 16.00 10.32 2.02
N TYR A 179 15.49 10.69 0.83
CA TYR A 179 14.55 11.80 0.69
C TYR A 179 13.31 11.60 1.58
N ASN A 180 12.70 10.43 1.54
CA ASN A 180 11.53 10.10 2.36
C ASN A 180 11.83 10.21 3.87
N LYS A 181 13.03 9.79 4.28
CA LYS A 181 13.50 9.97 5.66
C LYS A 181 13.55 11.45 6.02
N CYS A 182 14.15 12.30 5.17
CA CYS A 182 14.20 13.74 5.39
C CYS A 182 12.80 14.37 5.47
N VAL A 183 11.86 13.93 4.63
CA VAL A 183 10.46 14.39 4.68
C VAL A 183 9.81 14.03 6.02
N ASN A 184 9.95 12.80 6.46
CA ASN A 184 9.36 12.33 7.72
C ASN A 184 9.94 13.02 8.95
N GLU A 185 11.22 13.41 8.90
CA GLU A 185 11.92 14.14 9.96
C GLU A 185 11.76 15.67 9.88
N GLY A 186 11.07 16.17 8.85
CA GLY A 186 10.94 17.63 8.60
C GLY A 186 12.25 18.30 8.17
N ASN A 187 13.23 17.54 7.68
CA ASN A 187 14.59 18.00 7.36
C ASN A 187 14.82 18.19 5.85
N VAL A 188 13.77 18.37 5.05
CA VAL A 188 13.94 18.60 3.61
C VAL A 188 14.55 19.99 3.39
N PRO A 189 15.75 20.08 2.79
CA PRO A 189 16.40 21.36 2.56
C PRO A 189 15.72 22.12 1.41
N LYS A 190 15.54 23.42 1.58
CA LYS A 190 15.01 24.31 0.54
C LYS A 190 16.08 24.82 -0.43
N SER A 191 17.35 24.83 0.01
CA SER A 191 18.50 25.24 -0.79
C SER A 191 19.78 24.61 -0.26
N SER A 192 20.88 24.72 -1.01
CA SER A 192 22.22 24.26 -0.57
C SER A 192 22.80 25.05 0.62
N GLN A 193 22.21 26.20 0.94
CA GLN A 193 22.61 27.04 2.07
C GLN A 193 21.76 26.78 3.32
N ASP A 194 20.68 26.00 3.19
CA ASP A 194 19.84 25.61 4.32
C ASP A 194 20.63 24.75 5.32
N GLU A 195 20.45 24.99 6.60
CA GLU A 195 21.06 24.15 7.65
C GLU A 195 20.67 22.67 7.50
N ASN A 196 19.43 22.39 7.13
CA ASN A 196 18.94 21.06 6.86
C ASN A 196 19.68 20.36 5.71
N TYR A 197 20.19 21.12 4.71
CA TYR A 197 20.99 20.54 3.62
C TYR A 197 22.26 19.87 4.15
N ARG A 198 22.95 20.49 5.10
CA ARG A 198 24.17 19.92 5.71
C ARG A 198 23.86 18.67 6.50
N ARG A 199 22.74 18.66 7.25
CA ARG A 199 22.27 17.49 8.02
C ARG A 199 21.88 16.33 7.09
N ALA A 200 21.05 16.60 6.08
CA ALA A 200 20.62 15.61 5.11
C ALA A 200 21.80 14.99 4.36
N ARG A 201 22.73 15.82 3.88
CA ARG A 201 23.95 15.36 3.19
C ARG A 201 24.81 14.49 4.10
N ARG A 202 25.05 14.91 5.33
CA ARG A 202 25.84 14.13 6.29
C ARG A 202 25.20 12.80 6.61
N ALA A 203 23.89 12.78 6.86
CA ALA A 203 23.14 11.55 7.14
C ALA A 203 23.16 10.58 5.95
N PHE A 204 23.06 11.10 4.72
CA PHE A 204 23.17 10.29 3.50
C PHE A 204 24.56 9.65 3.37
N LEU A 205 25.64 10.43 3.50
CA LEU A 205 27.01 9.94 3.36
C LEU A 205 27.34 8.89 4.42
N ILE A 206 26.94 9.10 5.68
CA ILE A 206 27.16 8.13 6.76
C ILE A 206 26.37 6.84 6.54
N GLY A 207 25.14 6.95 6.02
CA GLY A 207 24.31 5.78 5.69
C GLY A 207 24.84 4.98 4.51
N TYR A 208 25.38 5.65 3.51
CA TYR A 208 25.93 5.03 2.30
C TYR A 208 27.23 4.25 2.57
N ASP A 209 28.11 4.77 3.44
CA ASP A 209 29.38 4.09 3.83
C ASP A 209 29.17 2.82 4.68
N ARG A 210 27.97 2.52 5.10
CA ARG A 210 27.62 1.36 5.93
C ARG A 210 26.87 0.26 5.19
N SER A 211 26.58 0.47 3.92
CA SER A 211 25.91 -0.49 3.04
C SER A 211 26.90 -1.17 2.09
#